data_73c28c86c219b80a083e928abac68dce
#
_entry.id   73c28c86c219b80a083e928abac68dce
#
_cell.length_a   1.000
_cell.length_b   1.000
_cell.length_c   1.000
_cell.angle_alpha   90.00
_cell.angle_beta   90.00
_cell.angle_gamma   90.00
#
_symmetry.space_group_name_H-M   'P 1'
#
loop_
_entity.id
_entity.type
_entity.pdbx_description
1 polymer ?
#
loop_
_entity_poly.entity_id
_entity_poly.type
_entity_poly.pdbx_seq_one_letter_code
_entity_poly.pdbx_strand_id
1 'polypeptide(L)'
;MNFIESNASDDRGIDFIRNELKFSMRSKGIGVSRKVILLDEADGLTPQAQDAMRQLIEKHSSNALLILTCNDMQKIRPAIRSRCSVYTFKPVSPADGAARLQSLIEQEFATVGSLEALKDLVELMNGDMRSCIMFLDSIDVQEIEERVEMLAAMSNDDSVERAVKGDWLRLRQNLHGLLDAGQPLHHVLNGFYRNIYSHFESDEALDSIWSIMAVYGDLMVHKHTWPGDDYSYCDYMVAKMKKEVTQ
;
A
#
# COMPACT_ATOMS: atom_id res chain seq x y z
N MET A 1 -22.91 4.94 -23.85
CA MET A 1 -21.87 4.32 -23.03
C MET A 1 -22.51 3.89 -21.71
N ASN A 2 -22.35 2.62 -21.31
CA ASN A 2 -23.04 2.04 -20.15
C ASN A 2 -22.09 1.82 -18.95
N PHE A 3 -20.78 2.00 -19.15
CA PHE A 3 -19.73 1.99 -18.13
C PHE A 3 -19.00 3.34 -18.17
N ILE A 4 -18.81 3.94 -17.00
CA ILE A 4 -18.12 5.22 -16.79
C ILE A 4 -17.15 4.99 -15.65
N GLU A 5 -15.90 5.37 -15.84
CA GLU A 5 -14.85 5.34 -14.83
C GLU A 5 -14.30 6.74 -14.63
N SER A 6 -14.07 7.10 -13.38
CA SER A 6 -13.50 8.38 -12.99
C SER A 6 -12.68 8.20 -11.73
N ASN A 7 -11.59 8.96 -11.60
CA ASN A 7 -10.77 8.97 -10.40
C ASN A 7 -11.18 10.17 -9.51
N ALA A 8 -11.59 9.88 -8.27
CA ALA A 8 -12.01 10.89 -7.32
C ALA A 8 -10.85 11.72 -6.76
N SER A 9 -9.60 11.28 -6.95
CA SER A 9 -8.42 12.05 -6.53
C SER A 9 -8.08 13.18 -7.50
N ASP A 10 -8.47 13.06 -8.77
CA ASP A 10 -8.26 14.11 -9.77
C ASP A 10 -9.28 15.25 -9.59
N ASP A 11 -10.54 14.88 -9.31
CA ASP A 11 -11.66 15.81 -9.13
C ASP A 11 -12.32 15.67 -7.76
N ARG A 12 -11.64 16.15 -6.73
CA ARG A 12 -12.05 16.02 -5.30
C ARG A 12 -13.24 16.87 -4.89
N GLY A 13 -13.68 17.76 -5.78
CA GLY A 13 -14.60 18.83 -5.47
C GLY A 13 -16.09 18.46 -5.55
N ILE A 14 -16.91 19.29 -4.88
CA ILE A 14 -18.36 19.18 -4.92
C ILE A 14 -18.92 19.42 -6.35
N ASP A 15 -18.22 20.18 -7.19
CA ASP A 15 -18.65 20.52 -8.53
C ASP A 15 -18.61 19.31 -9.47
N PHE A 16 -17.60 18.44 -9.36
CA PHE A 16 -17.56 17.14 -10.02
C PHE A 16 -18.82 16.31 -9.70
N ILE A 17 -19.15 16.20 -8.41
CA ILE A 17 -20.33 15.43 -7.96
C ILE A 17 -21.63 16.04 -8.49
N ARG A 18 -21.76 17.37 -8.47
CA ARG A 18 -22.99 18.07 -8.89
C ARG A 18 -23.20 18.11 -10.37
N ASN A 19 -22.15 18.17 -11.14
CA ASN A 19 -22.21 18.30 -12.60
C ASN A 19 -22.06 16.94 -13.30
N GLU A 20 -20.89 16.34 -13.23
CA GLU A 20 -20.55 15.15 -14.00
C GLU A 20 -21.19 13.88 -13.46
N LEU A 21 -20.98 13.57 -12.17
CA LEU A 21 -21.55 12.36 -11.58
C LEU A 21 -23.08 12.40 -11.59
N LYS A 22 -23.66 13.55 -11.26
CA LYS A 22 -25.13 13.75 -11.31
C LYS A 22 -25.69 13.56 -12.71
N PHE A 23 -25.07 14.14 -13.75
CA PHE A 23 -25.48 13.95 -15.13
C PHE A 23 -25.42 12.49 -15.54
N SER A 24 -24.33 11.80 -15.21
CA SER A 24 -24.12 10.40 -15.50
C SER A 24 -25.14 9.49 -14.83
N MET A 25 -25.46 9.74 -13.55
CA MET A 25 -26.45 8.96 -12.78
C MET A 25 -27.92 9.22 -13.21
N ARG A 26 -28.24 10.41 -13.69
CA ARG A 26 -29.61 10.75 -14.12
C ARG A 26 -30.01 10.06 -15.44
N SER A 27 -29.07 9.93 -16.36
CA SER A 27 -29.34 9.35 -17.68
C SER A 27 -29.41 7.82 -17.60
N LYS A 28 -30.45 7.25 -18.22
CA LYS A 28 -30.60 5.79 -18.31
C LYS A 28 -29.56 5.20 -19.27
N GLY A 29 -29.19 3.96 -19.02
CA GLY A 29 -28.35 3.19 -19.93
C GLY A 29 -29.12 2.84 -21.25
N ILE A 30 -28.38 2.72 -22.33
CA ILE A 30 -28.94 2.30 -23.63
C ILE A 30 -28.90 0.77 -23.69
N GLY A 31 -30.06 0.16 -23.76
CA GLY A 31 -30.18 -1.32 -23.86
C GLY A 31 -29.83 -2.07 -22.57
N VAL A 32 -29.71 -1.39 -21.42
CA VAL A 32 -29.41 -1.99 -20.11
C VAL A 32 -30.33 -1.42 -19.03
N SER A 33 -30.54 -2.20 -17.96
CA SER A 33 -31.40 -1.79 -16.86
C SER A 33 -30.76 -0.66 -16.02
N ARG A 34 -29.45 -0.70 -15.82
CA ARG A 34 -28.66 0.31 -15.10
C ARG A 34 -27.29 0.51 -15.75
N LYS A 35 -26.76 1.73 -15.64
CA LYS A 35 -25.35 2.01 -15.94
C LYS A 35 -24.48 1.57 -14.78
N VAL A 36 -23.20 1.31 -15.05
CA VAL A 36 -22.17 1.12 -14.01
C VAL A 36 -21.27 2.34 -14.01
N ILE A 37 -21.08 2.94 -12.85
CA ILE A 37 -20.18 4.06 -12.63
C ILE A 37 -19.18 3.62 -11.58
N LEU A 38 -17.91 3.56 -11.96
CA LEU A 38 -16.79 3.32 -11.07
C LEU A 38 -16.16 4.66 -10.68
N LEU A 39 -16.07 4.90 -9.40
CA LEU A 39 -15.35 6.03 -8.83
C LEU A 39 -14.19 5.50 -8.01
N ASP A 40 -13.00 5.60 -8.58
CA ASP A 40 -11.77 5.13 -7.97
C ASP A 40 -11.24 6.14 -6.95
N GLU A 41 -10.56 5.67 -5.90
CA GLU A 41 -10.00 6.48 -4.81
C GLU A 41 -11.02 7.43 -4.13
N ALA A 42 -12.22 6.95 -3.88
CA ALA A 42 -13.31 7.75 -3.32
C ALA A 42 -13.01 8.35 -1.94
N ASP A 43 -12.02 7.85 -1.22
CA ASP A 43 -11.48 8.42 0.02
C ASP A 43 -10.72 9.74 -0.19
N GLY A 44 -10.39 10.10 -1.44
CA GLY A 44 -9.90 11.41 -1.84
C GLY A 44 -10.95 12.52 -1.89
N LEU A 45 -12.24 12.18 -1.90
CA LEU A 45 -13.32 13.17 -1.97
C LEU A 45 -13.41 14.05 -0.71
N THR A 46 -13.67 15.35 -0.91
CA THR A 46 -13.95 16.26 0.20
C THR A 46 -15.22 15.84 0.96
N PRO A 47 -15.36 16.19 2.25
CA PRO A 47 -16.58 15.92 3.02
C PRO A 47 -17.85 16.46 2.37
N GLN A 48 -17.78 17.65 1.77
CA GLN A 48 -18.91 18.27 1.08
C GLN A 48 -19.29 17.50 -0.21
N ALA A 49 -18.32 17.02 -0.96
CA ALA A 49 -18.52 16.16 -2.13
C ALA A 49 -19.21 14.85 -1.73
N GLN A 50 -18.77 14.22 -0.66
CA GLN A 50 -19.36 13.00 -0.13
C GLN A 50 -20.81 13.21 0.33
N ASP A 51 -21.16 14.37 0.95
CA ASP A 51 -22.54 14.69 1.33
C ASP A 51 -23.43 14.88 0.09
N ALA A 52 -22.91 15.52 -0.96
CA ALA A 52 -23.64 15.63 -2.24
C ALA A 52 -23.84 14.26 -2.91
N MET A 53 -22.82 13.41 -2.91
CA MET A 53 -22.89 12.06 -3.46
C MET A 53 -23.93 11.20 -2.76
N ARG A 54 -24.07 11.29 -1.42
CA ARG A 54 -25.13 10.62 -0.67
C ARG A 54 -26.52 10.88 -1.26
N GLN A 55 -26.84 12.13 -1.56
CA GLN A 55 -28.14 12.51 -2.16
C GLN A 55 -28.33 11.91 -3.56
N LEU A 56 -27.26 11.79 -4.33
CA LEU A 56 -27.32 11.18 -5.67
C LEU A 56 -27.58 9.68 -5.61
N ILE A 57 -26.91 8.98 -4.67
CA ILE A 57 -27.14 7.54 -4.44
C ILE A 57 -28.62 7.30 -4.10
N GLU A 58 -29.20 8.06 -3.18
CA GLU A 58 -30.61 7.91 -2.79
C GLU A 58 -31.59 8.13 -3.96
N LYS A 59 -31.30 9.12 -4.80
CA LYS A 59 -32.23 9.54 -5.88
C LYS A 59 -32.11 8.74 -7.18
N HIS A 60 -30.93 8.16 -7.46
CA HIS A 60 -30.62 7.64 -8.79
C HIS A 60 -30.15 6.18 -8.81
N SER A 61 -30.21 5.45 -7.68
CA SER A 61 -29.84 4.04 -7.60
C SER A 61 -30.61 3.10 -8.53
N SER A 62 -31.80 3.51 -8.98
CA SER A 62 -32.56 2.78 -10.00
C SER A 62 -31.95 2.88 -11.42
N ASN A 63 -31.23 3.94 -11.71
CA ASN A 63 -30.67 4.21 -13.05
C ASN A 63 -29.21 3.81 -13.19
N ALA A 64 -28.44 3.85 -12.06
CA ALA A 64 -27.01 3.58 -12.05
C ALA A 64 -26.62 2.74 -10.83
N LEU A 65 -25.68 1.82 -11.05
CA LEU A 65 -24.92 1.15 -10.00
C LEU A 65 -23.63 1.94 -9.81
N LEU A 66 -23.41 2.44 -8.60
CA LEU A 66 -22.19 3.13 -8.23
C LEU A 66 -21.25 2.16 -7.50
N ILE A 67 -20.04 2.03 -8.00
CA ILE A 67 -18.95 1.28 -7.40
C ILE A 67 -17.92 2.29 -6.90
N LEU A 68 -17.55 2.18 -5.64
CA LEU A 68 -16.54 3.02 -5.01
C LEU A 68 -15.36 2.15 -4.59
N THR A 69 -14.14 2.51 -4.95
CA THR A 69 -12.95 1.94 -4.34
C THR A 69 -12.35 2.91 -3.34
N CYS A 70 -11.71 2.41 -2.31
CA CYS A 70 -10.97 3.23 -1.35
C CYS A 70 -9.88 2.40 -0.67
N ASN A 71 -8.80 3.05 -0.29
CA ASN A 71 -7.74 2.46 0.51
C ASN A 71 -8.06 2.58 2.01
N ASP A 72 -8.73 3.65 2.41
CA ASP A 72 -9.10 3.93 3.80
C ASP A 72 -10.61 4.08 3.96
N MET A 73 -11.26 3.04 4.45
CA MET A 73 -12.69 3.03 4.73
C MET A 73 -13.10 4.10 5.75
N GLN A 74 -12.21 4.51 6.65
CA GLN A 74 -12.54 5.50 7.69
C GLN A 74 -12.75 6.90 7.10
N LYS A 75 -12.10 7.19 5.96
CA LYS A 75 -12.30 8.45 5.22
C LYS A 75 -13.64 8.51 4.48
N ILE A 76 -14.29 7.36 4.25
CA ILE A 76 -15.64 7.32 3.68
C ILE A 76 -16.67 7.55 4.79
N ARG A 77 -17.49 8.59 4.63
CA ARG A 77 -18.50 8.96 5.64
C ARG A 77 -19.49 7.82 5.92
N PRO A 78 -19.90 7.63 7.20
CA PRO A 78 -20.84 6.59 7.57
C PRO A 78 -22.16 6.64 6.78
N ALA A 79 -22.61 7.83 6.40
CA ALA A 79 -23.81 8.04 5.59
C ALA A 79 -23.73 7.43 4.18
N ILE A 80 -22.54 7.30 3.59
CA ILE A 80 -22.33 6.59 2.31
C ILE A 80 -22.20 5.10 2.58
N ARG A 81 -21.36 4.71 3.54
CA ARG A 81 -21.13 3.30 3.88
C ARG A 81 -22.42 2.54 4.17
N SER A 82 -23.38 3.17 4.89
CA SER A 82 -24.67 2.57 5.20
C SER A 82 -25.58 2.33 3.97
N ARG A 83 -25.23 2.88 2.80
CA ARG A 83 -25.98 2.75 1.54
C ARG A 83 -25.27 1.88 0.53
N CYS A 84 -24.12 1.35 0.87
CA CYS A 84 -23.30 0.50 0.01
C CYS A 84 -23.15 -0.89 0.63
N SER A 85 -23.06 -1.91 -0.21
CA SER A 85 -22.52 -3.20 0.21
C SER A 85 -21.00 -3.08 0.26
N VAL A 86 -20.41 -3.39 1.41
CA VAL A 86 -18.99 -3.26 1.64
C VAL A 86 -18.29 -4.58 1.42
N TYR A 87 -17.24 -4.57 0.60
CA TYR A 87 -16.37 -5.70 0.32
C TYR A 87 -14.94 -5.32 0.68
N THR A 88 -14.30 -6.12 1.54
CA THR A 88 -12.91 -5.94 1.91
C THR A 88 -12.05 -6.95 1.18
N PHE A 89 -11.08 -6.46 0.44
CA PHE A 89 -10.08 -7.30 -0.24
C PHE A 89 -8.87 -7.48 0.66
N LYS A 90 -8.46 -8.72 0.83
CA LYS A 90 -7.22 -9.07 1.54
C LYS A 90 -6.03 -8.99 0.58
N PRO A 91 -4.81 -8.86 1.09
CA PRO A 91 -3.60 -9.07 0.29
C PRO A 91 -3.66 -10.38 -0.48
N VAL A 92 -3.06 -10.41 -1.66
CA VAL A 92 -3.02 -11.63 -2.50
C VAL A 92 -2.19 -12.69 -1.79
N SER A 93 -2.66 -13.95 -1.82
CA SER A 93 -1.91 -15.06 -1.22
C SER A 93 -0.59 -15.31 -1.98
N PRO A 94 0.49 -15.76 -1.30
CA PRO A 94 1.74 -16.09 -1.98
C PRO A 94 1.57 -17.06 -3.14
N ALA A 95 0.70 -18.07 -3.00
CA ALA A 95 0.45 -19.07 -4.04
C ALA A 95 -0.26 -18.47 -5.27
N ASP A 96 -1.32 -17.70 -5.06
CA ASP A 96 -2.08 -17.08 -6.16
C ASP A 96 -1.26 -15.98 -6.85
N GLY A 97 -0.52 -15.19 -6.06
CA GLY A 97 0.37 -14.16 -6.56
C GLY A 97 1.49 -14.73 -7.41
N ALA A 98 2.18 -15.77 -6.92
CA ALA A 98 3.24 -16.43 -7.67
C ALA A 98 2.74 -17.04 -8.98
N ALA A 99 1.58 -17.69 -8.97
CA ALA A 99 0.98 -18.25 -10.19
C ALA A 99 0.68 -17.13 -11.21
N ARG A 100 0.20 -15.98 -10.76
CA ARG A 100 -0.04 -14.83 -11.64
C ARG A 100 1.25 -14.24 -12.19
N LEU A 101 2.27 -14.06 -11.36
CA LEU A 101 3.58 -13.55 -11.79
C LEU A 101 4.23 -14.50 -12.79
N GLN A 102 4.19 -15.80 -12.54
CA GLN A 102 4.70 -16.81 -13.48
C GLN A 102 4.02 -16.70 -14.84
N SER A 103 2.68 -16.60 -14.86
CA SER A 103 1.94 -16.41 -16.11
C SER A 103 2.34 -15.13 -16.87
N LEU A 104 2.69 -14.05 -16.17
CA LEU A 104 3.18 -12.82 -16.79
C LEU A 104 4.58 -13.01 -17.37
N ILE A 105 5.49 -13.64 -16.63
CA ILE A 105 6.86 -13.95 -17.09
C ILE A 105 6.82 -14.83 -18.34
N GLU A 106 5.98 -15.88 -18.34
CA GLU A 106 5.83 -16.75 -19.49
C GLU A 106 5.32 -16.01 -20.74
N GLN A 107 4.40 -15.08 -20.57
CA GLN A 107 3.85 -14.27 -21.67
C GLN A 107 4.84 -13.29 -22.26
N GLU A 108 5.66 -12.64 -21.40
CA GLU A 108 6.57 -11.57 -21.82
C GLU A 108 7.94 -12.12 -22.29
N PHE A 109 8.46 -13.14 -21.62
CA PHE A 109 9.84 -13.60 -21.81
C PHE A 109 9.96 -15.02 -22.37
N ALA A 110 8.85 -15.74 -22.58
CA ALA A 110 8.82 -17.13 -23.03
C ALA A 110 9.69 -18.07 -22.18
N THR A 111 9.85 -17.76 -20.90
CA THR A 111 10.64 -18.51 -19.91
C THR A 111 9.82 -18.76 -18.65
N VAL A 112 10.31 -19.63 -17.76
CA VAL A 112 9.64 -19.96 -16.51
C VAL A 112 10.53 -19.50 -15.36
N GLY A 113 9.98 -18.65 -14.49
CA GLY A 113 10.64 -18.29 -13.23
C GLY A 113 10.51 -19.39 -12.18
N SER A 114 11.36 -19.36 -11.15
CA SER A 114 11.21 -20.20 -9.98
C SER A 114 9.92 -19.87 -9.23
N LEU A 115 9.00 -20.82 -9.17
CA LEU A 115 7.73 -20.64 -8.46
C LEU A 115 7.94 -20.38 -6.95
N GLU A 116 8.97 -20.99 -6.37
CA GLU A 116 9.34 -20.78 -4.97
C GLU A 116 9.80 -19.33 -4.73
N ALA A 117 10.76 -18.86 -5.52
CA ALA A 117 11.22 -17.48 -5.43
C ALA A 117 10.09 -16.46 -5.67
N LEU A 118 9.16 -16.74 -6.58
CA LEU A 118 7.99 -15.89 -6.80
C LEU A 118 7.03 -15.89 -5.60
N LYS A 119 6.87 -17.01 -4.89
CA LYS A 119 6.09 -17.04 -3.64
C LYS A 119 6.75 -16.21 -2.55
N ASP A 120 8.06 -16.39 -2.38
CA ASP A 120 8.84 -15.62 -1.42
C ASP A 120 8.76 -14.12 -1.71
N LEU A 121 8.86 -13.72 -2.98
CA LEU A 121 8.68 -12.33 -3.40
C LEU A 121 7.29 -11.79 -3.01
N VAL A 122 6.21 -12.54 -3.28
CA VAL A 122 4.85 -12.10 -2.93
C VAL A 122 4.69 -12.00 -1.41
N GLU A 123 5.29 -12.89 -0.64
CA GLU A 123 5.29 -12.85 0.82
C GLU A 123 6.06 -11.65 1.34
N LEU A 124 7.28 -11.39 0.83
CA LEU A 124 8.10 -10.23 1.17
C LEU A 124 7.40 -8.91 0.85
N MET A 125 6.71 -8.87 -0.28
CA MET A 125 5.90 -7.70 -0.70
C MET A 125 4.49 -7.68 -0.07
N ASN A 126 4.19 -8.58 0.87
CA ASN A 126 2.93 -8.65 1.60
C ASN A 126 1.69 -8.73 0.70
N GLY A 127 1.79 -9.41 -0.45
CA GLY A 127 0.72 -9.55 -1.43
C GLY A 127 0.46 -8.31 -2.29
N ASP A 128 1.34 -7.30 -2.24
CA ASP A 128 1.28 -6.15 -3.15
C ASP A 128 1.81 -6.53 -4.53
N MET A 129 0.89 -6.92 -5.41
CA MET A 129 1.22 -7.35 -6.78
C MET A 129 1.84 -6.25 -7.62
N ARG A 130 1.51 -4.98 -7.38
CA ARG A 130 2.12 -3.85 -8.11
C ARG A 130 3.61 -3.76 -7.80
N SER A 131 3.96 -3.81 -6.52
CA SER A 131 5.37 -3.81 -6.09
C SER A 131 6.12 -5.06 -6.57
N CYS A 132 5.49 -6.25 -6.58
CA CYS A 132 6.09 -7.45 -7.16
C CYS A 132 6.41 -7.27 -8.65
N ILE A 133 5.46 -6.75 -9.45
CA ILE A 133 5.66 -6.54 -10.89
C ILE A 133 6.75 -5.49 -11.12
N MET A 134 6.74 -4.37 -10.39
CA MET A 134 7.78 -3.34 -10.50
C MET A 134 9.17 -3.89 -10.16
N PHE A 135 9.27 -4.74 -9.15
CA PHE A 135 10.52 -5.43 -8.81
C PHE A 135 11.01 -6.31 -9.97
N LEU A 136 10.13 -7.15 -10.51
CA LEU A 136 10.45 -8.05 -11.62
C LEU A 136 10.83 -7.27 -12.91
N ASP A 137 10.20 -6.12 -13.15
CA ASP A 137 10.51 -5.24 -14.29
C ASP A 137 11.90 -4.58 -14.17
N SER A 138 12.46 -4.51 -12.95
CA SER A 138 13.77 -3.91 -12.68
C SER A 138 14.95 -4.88 -12.74
N ILE A 139 14.71 -6.19 -12.91
CA ILE A 139 15.74 -7.25 -12.88
C ILE A 139 15.65 -8.16 -14.09
N ASP A 140 16.75 -8.86 -14.39
CA ASP A 140 16.71 -9.94 -15.39
C ASP A 140 15.97 -11.16 -14.81
N VAL A 141 15.17 -11.83 -15.64
CA VAL A 141 14.41 -13.03 -15.25
C VAL A 141 15.35 -14.14 -14.72
N GLN A 142 16.58 -14.19 -15.20
CA GLN A 142 17.59 -15.16 -14.76
C GLN A 142 18.13 -14.86 -13.36
N GLU A 143 18.00 -13.64 -12.88
CA GLU A 143 18.45 -13.19 -11.55
C GLU A 143 17.37 -13.26 -10.46
N ILE A 144 16.14 -13.67 -10.80
CA ILE A 144 14.99 -13.62 -9.87
C ILE A 144 15.31 -14.32 -8.55
N GLU A 145 15.84 -15.55 -8.59
CA GLU A 145 16.15 -16.34 -7.38
C GLU A 145 17.17 -15.60 -6.51
N GLU A 146 18.29 -15.22 -7.08
CA GLU A 146 19.38 -14.53 -6.37
C GLU A 146 18.91 -13.22 -5.75
N ARG A 147 18.12 -12.43 -6.50
CA ARG A 147 17.61 -11.14 -6.02
C ARG A 147 16.56 -11.30 -4.93
N VAL A 148 15.69 -12.29 -5.02
CA VAL A 148 14.69 -12.57 -3.99
C VAL A 148 15.36 -13.12 -2.73
N GLU A 149 16.35 -14.03 -2.84
CA GLU A 149 17.14 -14.48 -1.71
C GLU A 149 17.88 -13.32 -1.01
N MET A 150 18.47 -12.43 -1.78
CA MET A 150 19.11 -11.22 -1.24
C MET A 150 18.10 -10.33 -0.47
N LEU A 151 16.92 -10.13 -1.03
CA LEU A 151 15.83 -9.41 -0.38
C LEU A 151 15.38 -10.10 0.91
N ALA A 152 15.21 -11.41 0.89
CA ALA A 152 14.82 -12.20 2.06
C ALA A 152 15.88 -12.12 3.16
N ALA A 153 17.15 -12.21 2.81
CA ALA A 153 18.26 -12.08 3.76
C ALA A 153 18.27 -10.69 4.42
N MET A 154 18.05 -9.61 3.65
CA MET A 154 17.96 -8.26 4.18
C MET A 154 16.72 -8.05 5.06
N SER A 155 15.59 -8.61 4.67
CA SER A 155 14.32 -8.51 5.43
C SER A 155 14.37 -9.26 6.76
N ASN A 156 15.09 -10.36 6.80
CA ASN A 156 15.30 -11.20 7.98
C ASN A 156 16.48 -10.75 8.84
N ASP A 157 17.18 -9.67 8.44
CA ASP A 157 18.29 -9.16 9.23
C ASP A 157 17.78 -8.57 10.55
N ASP A 158 18.59 -8.72 11.61
CA ASP A 158 18.32 -8.23 12.98
C ASP A 158 18.40 -6.70 13.09
N SER A 159 17.73 -5.98 12.16
CA SER A 159 17.77 -4.51 12.11
C SER A 159 17.30 -3.88 13.42
N VAL A 160 16.31 -4.50 14.07
CA VAL A 160 15.82 -4.03 15.38
C VAL A 160 16.83 -4.35 16.48
N GLU A 161 17.37 -5.56 16.50
CA GLU A 161 18.41 -5.95 17.47
C GLU A 161 19.61 -5.01 17.39
N ARG A 162 20.01 -4.63 16.17
CA ARG A 162 21.10 -3.65 15.95
C ARG A 162 20.72 -2.26 16.45
N ALA A 163 19.47 -1.83 16.24
CA ALA A 163 18.98 -0.57 16.79
C ALA A 163 19.02 -0.58 18.32
N VAL A 164 18.56 -1.66 18.95
CA VAL A 164 18.57 -1.84 20.41
C VAL A 164 20.00 -1.91 20.95
N LYS A 165 20.92 -2.57 20.25
CA LYS A 165 22.35 -2.64 20.60
C LYS A 165 23.15 -1.36 20.27
N GLY A 166 22.53 -0.38 19.62
CA GLY A 166 23.18 0.89 19.28
C GLY A 166 24.05 0.83 18.03
N ASP A 167 23.91 -0.21 17.18
CA ASP A 167 24.63 -0.31 15.89
C ASP A 167 23.89 0.45 14.78
N TRP A 168 23.78 1.76 14.96
CA TRP A 168 23.02 2.66 14.07
C TRP A 168 23.55 2.71 12.65
N LEU A 169 24.87 2.49 12.48
CA LEU A 169 25.48 2.51 11.16
C LEU A 169 25.01 1.32 10.32
N ARG A 170 24.98 0.14 10.90
CA ARG A 170 24.50 -1.06 10.18
C ARG A 170 23.01 -1.00 9.95
N LEU A 171 22.21 -0.53 10.91
CA LEU A 171 20.78 -0.29 10.67
C LEU A 171 20.56 0.60 9.46
N ARG A 172 21.27 1.74 9.38
CA ARG A 172 21.20 2.64 8.23
C ARG A 172 21.58 1.93 6.93
N GLN A 173 22.67 1.20 6.92
CA GLN A 173 23.15 0.47 5.74
C GLN A 173 22.12 -0.58 5.27
N ASN A 174 21.48 -1.29 6.18
CA ASN A 174 20.44 -2.28 5.86
C ASN A 174 19.20 -1.60 5.22
N LEU A 175 18.71 -0.51 5.83
CA LEU A 175 17.55 0.21 5.28
C LEU A 175 17.84 0.78 3.89
N HIS A 176 19.05 1.33 3.67
CA HIS A 176 19.48 1.79 2.35
C HIS A 176 19.61 0.62 1.36
N GLY A 177 20.19 -0.50 1.78
CA GLY A 177 20.30 -1.69 0.95
C GLY A 177 18.97 -2.24 0.47
N LEU A 178 17.93 -2.18 1.32
CA LEU A 178 16.57 -2.55 0.93
C LEU A 178 15.97 -1.61 -0.13
N LEU A 179 16.22 -0.31 -0.01
CA LEU A 179 15.82 0.68 -1.02
C LEU A 179 16.60 0.48 -2.33
N ASP A 180 17.91 0.23 -2.26
CA ASP A 180 18.78 -0.08 -3.40
C ASP A 180 18.35 -1.35 -4.13
N ALA A 181 17.82 -2.33 -3.38
CA ALA A 181 17.23 -3.55 -3.93
C ALA A 181 15.83 -3.34 -4.55
N GLY A 182 15.35 -2.09 -4.61
CA GLY A 182 14.07 -1.74 -5.23
C GLY A 182 12.85 -1.88 -4.33
N GLN A 183 13.02 -2.13 -3.01
CA GLN A 183 11.88 -2.15 -2.10
C GLN A 183 11.31 -0.72 -1.91
N PRO A 184 10.00 -0.52 -2.06
CA PRO A 184 9.38 0.75 -1.74
C PRO A 184 9.54 1.08 -0.25
N LEU A 185 9.73 2.36 0.09
CA LEU A 185 9.91 2.81 1.47
C LEU A 185 8.87 2.25 2.45
N HIS A 186 7.61 2.17 2.04
CA HIS A 186 6.55 1.64 2.91
C HIS A 186 6.71 0.15 3.24
N HIS A 187 7.32 -0.65 2.35
CA HIS A 187 7.67 -2.05 2.62
C HIS A 187 8.85 -2.14 3.59
N VAL A 188 9.89 -1.34 3.37
CA VAL A 188 11.05 -1.25 4.26
C VAL A 188 10.61 -0.89 5.69
N LEU A 189 9.76 0.12 5.83
CA LEU A 189 9.23 0.54 7.13
C LEU A 189 8.33 -0.52 7.77
N ASN A 190 7.45 -1.16 7.01
CA ASN A 190 6.59 -2.22 7.54
C ASN A 190 7.41 -3.46 7.96
N GLY A 191 8.46 -3.82 7.21
CA GLY A 191 9.39 -4.87 7.57
C GLY A 191 10.10 -4.57 8.89
N PHE A 192 10.60 -3.35 9.05
CA PHE A 192 11.20 -2.89 10.30
C PHE A 192 10.21 -2.98 11.48
N TYR A 193 8.96 -2.52 11.29
CA TYR A 193 7.93 -2.60 12.33
C TYR A 193 7.61 -4.04 12.77
N ARG A 194 7.53 -4.98 11.82
CA ARG A 194 7.28 -6.39 12.14
C ARG A 194 8.43 -6.98 12.96
N ASN A 195 9.67 -6.66 12.59
CA ASN A 195 10.85 -7.09 13.34
C ASN A 195 10.87 -6.50 14.76
N ILE A 196 10.46 -5.25 14.95
CA ILE A 196 10.28 -4.68 16.31
C ILE A 196 9.31 -5.54 17.10
N TYR A 197 8.17 -5.88 16.51
CA TYR A 197 7.11 -6.61 17.22
C TYR A 197 7.53 -8.02 17.64
N SER A 198 8.34 -8.72 16.83
CA SER A 198 8.85 -10.05 17.15
C SER A 198 9.84 -10.05 18.33
N HIS A 199 10.48 -8.91 18.63
CA HIS A 199 11.41 -8.77 19.75
C HIS A 199 10.75 -8.41 21.09
N PHE A 200 9.45 -8.12 21.12
CA PHE A 200 8.70 -7.84 22.35
C PHE A 200 8.62 -9.03 23.32
N GLU A 201 8.94 -10.24 22.87
CA GLU A 201 8.93 -11.44 23.71
C GLU A 201 10.18 -11.59 24.60
N SER A 202 11.18 -10.69 24.49
CA SER A 202 12.40 -10.71 25.30
C SER A 202 12.47 -9.53 26.29
N ASP A 203 12.60 -9.84 27.57
CA ASP A 203 12.58 -8.83 28.68
C ASP A 203 13.80 -7.87 28.70
N GLU A 204 14.89 -8.17 27.99
CA GLU A 204 16.19 -7.48 28.19
C GLU A 204 16.31 -6.08 27.54
N ALA A 205 15.37 -5.66 26.69
CA ALA A 205 15.47 -4.40 25.93
C ALA A 205 14.16 -3.60 25.85
N LEU A 206 13.21 -3.85 26.75
CA LEU A 206 11.85 -3.28 26.68
C LEU A 206 11.83 -1.76 26.57
N ASP A 207 12.64 -1.04 27.35
CA ASP A 207 12.64 0.44 27.34
C ASP A 207 13.15 1.00 26.00
N SER A 208 14.19 0.38 25.44
CA SER A 208 14.73 0.76 24.12
C SER A 208 13.73 0.45 23.00
N ILE A 209 13.07 -0.69 23.09
CA ILE A 209 12.02 -1.08 22.12
C ILE A 209 10.84 -0.11 22.17
N TRP A 210 10.38 0.27 23.37
CA TRP A 210 9.32 1.27 23.51
C TRP A 210 9.71 2.63 22.93
N SER A 211 10.95 3.08 23.15
CA SER A 211 11.46 4.32 22.56
C SER A 211 11.50 4.26 21.03
N ILE A 212 11.97 3.14 20.47
CA ILE A 212 11.99 2.92 19.02
C ILE A 212 10.56 2.92 18.45
N MET A 213 9.61 2.25 19.11
CA MET A 213 8.20 2.19 18.70
C MET A 213 7.54 3.56 18.72
N ALA A 214 7.78 4.37 19.75
CA ALA A 214 7.25 5.72 19.85
C ALA A 214 7.77 6.61 18.70
N VAL A 215 9.07 6.54 18.42
CA VAL A 215 9.68 7.25 17.29
C VAL A 215 9.10 6.79 15.97
N TYR A 216 8.96 5.47 15.77
CA TYR A 216 8.37 4.91 14.55
C TYR A 216 6.93 5.40 14.34
N GLY A 217 6.09 5.36 15.37
CA GLY A 217 4.71 5.82 15.31
C GLY A 217 4.59 7.30 14.92
N ASP A 218 5.41 8.16 15.52
CA ASP A 218 5.46 9.59 15.20
C ASP A 218 5.92 9.83 13.75
N LEU A 219 6.90 9.09 13.29
CA LEU A 219 7.40 9.17 11.92
C LEU A 219 6.36 8.74 10.88
N MET A 220 5.61 7.67 11.14
CA MET A 220 4.59 7.17 10.21
C MET A 220 3.47 8.19 9.96
N VAL A 221 3.14 9.03 10.96
CA VAL A 221 2.18 10.13 10.81
C VAL A 221 2.70 11.19 9.83
N HIS A 222 4.01 11.45 9.81
CA HIS A 222 4.62 12.54 9.04
C HIS A 222 5.21 12.09 7.69
N LYS A 223 5.19 10.80 7.37
CA LYS A 223 5.77 10.25 6.13
C LYS A 223 5.27 10.97 4.87
N HIS A 224 3.97 11.23 4.77
CA HIS A 224 3.35 11.87 3.59
C HIS A 224 3.69 13.36 3.42
N THR A 225 4.24 14.00 4.44
CA THR A 225 4.65 15.41 4.43
C THR A 225 6.16 15.59 4.34
N TRP A 226 6.91 14.49 4.22
CA TRP A 226 8.37 14.53 4.14
C TRP A 226 8.83 15.20 2.83
N PRO A 227 9.69 16.23 2.89
CA PRO A 227 10.11 16.97 1.69
C PRO A 227 11.31 16.34 0.96
N GLY A 228 11.93 15.30 1.52
CA GLY A 228 13.09 14.62 0.98
C GLY A 228 12.74 13.31 0.26
N ASP A 229 13.78 12.63 -0.20
CA ASP A 229 13.69 11.30 -0.78
C ASP A 229 13.57 10.19 0.30
N ASP A 230 13.39 8.95 -0.13
CA ASP A 230 13.21 7.79 0.75
C ASP A 230 14.47 7.50 1.58
N TYR A 231 15.66 7.75 1.05
CA TYR A 231 16.94 7.58 1.76
C TYR A 231 17.07 8.59 2.89
N SER A 232 16.80 9.85 2.61
CA SER A 232 16.84 10.92 3.62
C SER A 232 15.80 10.69 4.71
N TYR A 233 14.68 10.06 4.40
CA TYR A 233 13.69 9.66 5.38
C TYR A 233 14.22 8.55 6.32
N CYS A 234 14.84 7.51 5.77
CA CYS A 234 15.49 6.47 6.56
C CYS A 234 16.61 7.03 7.44
N ASP A 235 17.42 7.95 6.92
CA ASP A 235 18.48 8.61 7.70
C ASP A 235 17.92 9.42 8.86
N TYR A 236 16.85 10.17 8.63
CA TYR A 236 16.15 10.91 9.67
C TYR A 236 15.56 9.98 10.74
N MET A 237 14.95 8.87 10.32
CA MET A 237 14.40 7.86 11.22
C MET A 237 15.50 7.29 12.13
N VAL A 238 16.61 6.85 11.56
CA VAL A 238 17.75 6.30 12.32
C VAL A 238 18.33 7.34 13.28
N ALA A 239 18.51 8.58 12.84
CA ALA A 239 19.04 9.66 13.69
C ALA A 239 18.12 9.97 14.88
N LYS A 240 16.80 9.96 14.65
CA LYS A 240 15.80 10.20 15.69
C LYS A 240 15.75 9.04 16.70
N MET A 241 15.76 7.80 16.23
CA MET A 241 15.83 6.61 17.10
C MET A 241 17.09 6.61 17.95
N LYS A 242 18.26 6.89 17.34
CA LYS A 242 19.52 7.01 18.06
C LYS A 242 19.44 8.02 19.22
N LYS A 243 18.82 9.18 18.97
CA LYS A 243 18.69 10.23 19.99
C LYS A 243 17.83 9.77 21.16
N GLU A 244 16.71 9.11 20.91
CA GLU A 244 15.75 8.71 21.95
C GLU A 244 16.23 7.46 22.75
N VAL A 245 16.94 6.53 22.12
CA VAL A 245 17.46 5.32 22.79
C VAL A 245 18.72 5.60 23.61
N THR A 246 19.47 6.68 23.28
CA THR A 246 20.73 7.01 23.98
C THR A 246 20.53 8.00 25.15
N GLN A 247 19.32 8.50 25.34
CA GLN A 247 18.92 9.31 26.50
C GLN A 247 18.37 8.45 27.62
#